data_f75ad26e94f53a870c306701381e13aa
#
_entry.id   f75ad26e94f53a870c306701381e13aa
#
_cell.length_a   1.000
_cell.length_b   1.000
_cell.length_c   1.000
_cell.angle_alpha   90.00
_cell.angle_beta   90.00
_cell.angle_gamma   90.00
#
_symmetry.space_group_name_H-M   'P 1'
#
loop_
_entity.id
_entity.type
_entity.pdbx_description
1 polymer ?
#
loop_
_entity_poly.entity_id
_entity_poly.type
_entity_poly.pdbx_seq_one_letter_code
_entity_poly.pdbx_strand_id
1 'polypeptide(L)'
;MHIIYGINSVTEALKARGRAFEWVGMAKERHDLRLQRLIEDCRKLGIPVRFLQRAELDRMAGQVGHQGVVAVTSAKQYNDLADVIEAKRGQYSLVIVLDGVEDPHNLGAILRTADAAGANGIVIPERRSASVTGTVTKASAGAAEHLPIAKVTNIARTVEELKESNVWTVGLDERGEKTYDSLDYNMDCALVLGGEGKGLHDLVKKKCDFLVSIPMLGQVPSLNVSVAAGVVLYEIVRQRRARERSSEKKRSSAK
;
A
#
# COMPACT_ATOMS: atom_id res chain seq x y z
N MET A 1 22.51 4.27 0.99
CA MET A 1 22.48 2.80 0.90
C MET A 1 21.19 2.34 1.55
N HIS A 2 20.29 1.75 0.79
CA HIS A 2 19.02 1.18 1.30
C HIS A 2 19.05 -0.33 1.14
N ILE A 3 18.52 -1.02 2.15
CA ILE A 3 18.50 -2.48 2.17
C ILE A 3 17.06 -2.93 2.10
N ILE A 4 16.74 -3.77 1.13
CA ILE A 4 15.50 -4.53 1.05
C ILE A 4 15.83 -6.02 1.17
N TYR A 5 14.92 -6.80 1.74
CA TYR A 5 15.18 -8.21 2.03
C TYR A 5 13.94 -9.10 1.89
N GLY A 6 14.20 -10.38 1.64
CA GLY A 6 13.18 -11.39 1.35
C GLY A 6 12.92 -11.59 -0.13
N ILE A 7 12.69 -12.83 -0.52
CA ILE A 7 12.57 -13.24 -1.93
C ILE A 7 11.52 -12.42 -2.68
N ASN A 8 10.30 -12.34 -2.15
CA ASN A 8 9.21 -11.63 -2.82
C ASN A 8 9.51 -10.13 -2.96
N SER A 9 10.01 -9.49 -1.88
CA SER A 9 10.35 -8.05 -1.89
C SER A 9 11.37 -7.71 -2.95
N VAL A 10 12.46 -8.49 -3.04
CA VAL A 10 13.51 -8.27 -4.03
C VAL A 10 13.01 -8.59 -5.45
N THR A 11 12.24 -9.66 -5.62
CA THR A 11 11.66 -10.03 -6.92
C THR A 11 10.72 -8.92 -7.43
N GLU A 12 9.83 -8.40 -6.60
CA GLU A 12 8.91 -7.35 -7.00
C GLU A 12 9.63 -6.02 -7.27
N ALA A 13 10.67 -5.70 -6.50
CA ALA A 13 11.49 -4.51 -6.76
C ALA A 13 12.24 -4.60 -8.12
N LEU A 14 12.73 -5.79 -8.49
CA LEU A 14 13.34 -6.01 -9.81
C LEU A 14 12.33 -5.83 -10.95
N LYS A 15 11.11 -6.34 -10.78
CA LYS A 15 10.03 -6.20 -11.78
C LYS A 15 9.58 -4.75 -11.94
N ALA A 16 9.41 -4.04 -10.84
CA ALA A 16 8.95 -2.65 -10.82
C ALA A 16 9.96 -1.67 -11.43
N ARG A 17 11.27 -2.02 -11.41
CA ARG A 17 12.37 -1.17 -11.92
C ARG A 17 12.41 0.25 -11.34
N GLY A 18 11.78 0.46 -10.20
CA GLY A 18 11.70 1.76 -9.53
C GLY A 18 12.90 2.11 -8.64
N ARG A 19 13.90 1.21 -8.57
CA ARG A 19 15.13 1.38 -7.79
C ARG A 19 16.36 1.00 -8.59
N ALA A 20 17.46 1.71 -8.37
CA ALA A 20 18.77 1.27 -8.84
C ALA A 20 19.30 0.21 -7.86
N PHE A 21 19.71 -0.93 -8.39
CA PHE A 21 20.34 -2.02 -7.64
C PHE A 21 21.86 -1.91 -7.73
N GLU A 22 22.55 -1.93 -6.59
CA GLU A 22 23.99 -2.06 -6.55
C GLU A 22 24.42 -3.54 -6.65
N TRP A 23 23.76 -4.40 -5.89
CA TRP A 23 23.95 -5.86 -5.93
C TRP A 23 22.87 -6.58 -5.11
N VAL A 24 22.75 -7.89 -5.34
CA VAL A 24 21.86 -8.79 -4.59
C VAL A 24 22.69 -9.87 -3.90
N GLY A 25 22.55 -9.99 -2.57
CA GLY A 25 23.17 -11.01 -1.73
C GLY A 25 22.26 -12.22 -1.54
N MET A 26 22.82 -13.41 -1.68
CA MET A 26 22.10 -14.68 -1.49
C MET A 26 22.87 -15.60 -0.56
N ALA A 27 22.14 -16.37 0.26
CA ALA A 27 22.74 -17.34 1.15
C ALA A 27 23.42 -18.46 0.34
N LYS A 28 24.69 -18.78 0.67
CA LYS A 28 25.46 -19.85 0.00
C LYS A 28 24.81 -21.23 0.11
N GLU A 29 24.11 -21.49 1.20
CA GLU A 29 23.62 -22.82 1.56
C GLU A 29 22.21 -23.12 1.03
N ARG A 30 21.62 -22.19 0.28
CA ARG A 30 20.24 -22.31 -0.18
C ARG A 30 20.14 -22.44 -1.69
N HIS A 31 19.57 -23.55 -2.14
CA HIS A 31 19.42 -23.91 -3.55
C HIS A 31 17.98 -24.30 -3.86
N ASP A 32 17.06 -23.32 -3.94
CA ASP A 32 15.69 -23.58 -4.36
C ASP A 32 15.37 -22.89 -5.70
N LEU A 33 14.32 -23.36 -6.37
CA LEU A 33 13.90 -22.87 -7.69
C LEU A 33 13.59 -21.36 -7.71
N ARG A 34 13.12 -20.80 -6.58
CA ARG A 34 12.82 -19.36 -6.50
C ARG A 34 14.10 -18.53 -6.52
N LEU A 35 15.14 -18.99 -5.84
CA LEU A 35 16.44 -18.34 -5.86
C LEU A 35 17.10 -18.45 -7.23
N GLN A 36 16.99 -19.60 -7.88
CA GLN A 36 17.53 -19.77 -9.24
C GLN A 36 16.89 -18.77 -10.22
N ARG A 37 15.57 -18.64 -10.20
CA ARG A 37 14.85 -17.63 -11.00
C ARG A 37 15.32 -16.21 -10.70
N LEU A 38 15.48 -15.88 -9.43
CA LEU A 38 15.94 -14.56 -9.00
C LEU A 38 17.38 -14.28 -9.50
N ILE A 39 18.28 -15.30 -9.51
CA ILE A 39 19.63 -15.20 -10.07
C ILE A 39 19.55 -14.91 -11.57
N GLU A 40 18.71 -15.64 -12.30
CA GLU A 40 18.52 -15.42 -13.73
C GLU A 40 18.00 -14.02 -14.03
N ASP A 41 17.03 -13.53 -13.26
CA ASP A 41 16.50 -12.18 -13.42
C ASP A 41 17.55 -11.11 -13.13
N CYS A 42 18.37 -11.28 -12.08
CA CYS A 42 19.50 -10.41 -11.82
C CYS A 42 20.52 -10.40 -12.98
N ARG A 43 20.84 -11.58 -13.52
CA ARG A 43 21.78 -11.70 -14.67
C ARG A 43 21.24 -11.00 -15.91
N LYS A 44 19.96 -11.18 -16.24
CA LYS A 44 19.31 -10.49 -17.38
C LYS A 44 19.36 -8.97 -17.26
N LEU A 45 19.34 -8.46 -16.02
CA LEU A 45 19.35 -7.03 -15.72
C LEU A 45 20.77 -6.49 -15.46
N GLY A 46 21.81 -7.33 -15.57
CA GLY A 46 23.20 -6.92 -15.31
C GLY A 46 23.50 -6.59 -13.83
N ILE A 47 22.67 -7.08 -12.90
CA ILE A 47 22.81 -6.81 -11.47
C ILE A 47 23.77 -7.83 -10.85
N PRO A 48 24.84 -7.40 -10.16
CA PRO A 48 25.78 -8.31 -9.53
C PRO A 48 25.13 -9.15 -8.43
N VAL A 49 25.36 -10.46 -8.44
CA VAL A 49 24.91 -11.39 -7.40
C VAL A 49 26.12 -11.80 -6.54
N ARG A 50 25.98 -11.72 -5.22
CA ARG A 50 26.98 -12.11 -4.23
C ARG A 50 26.46 -13.25 -3.36
N PHE A 51 27.24 -14.31 -3.21
CA PHE A 51 26.91 -15.41 -2.31
C PHE A 51 27.56 -15.16 -0.94
N LEU A 52 26.74 -14.98 0.10
CA LEU A 52 27.15 -14.56 1.43
C LEU A 52 26.81 -15.61 2.48
N GLN A 53 27.50 -15.58 3.62
CA GLN A 53 27.14 -16.38 4.79
C GLN A 53 25.82 -15.85 5.38
N ARG A 54 25.02 -16.74 5.97
CA ARG A 54 23.74 -16.37 6.57
C ARG A 54 23.86 -15.28 7.64
N ALA A 55 24.91 -15.38 8.49
CA ALA A 55 25.18 -14.39 9.52
C ALA A 55 25.47 -12.97 8.97
N GLU A 56 26.01 -12.87 7.75
CA GLU A 56 26.23 -11.59 7.08
C GLU A 56 24.92 -11.00 6.57
N LEU A 57 24.05 -11.82 5.98
CA LEU A 57 22.71 -11.43 5.57
C LEU A 57 21.84 -11.00 6.77
N ASP A 58 21.92 -11.73 7.90
CA ASP A 58 21.22 -11.38 9.16
C ASP A 58 21.65 -9.99 9.65
N ARG A 59 22.97 -9.70 9.65
CA ARG A 59 23.49 -8.37 10.04
C ARG A 59 23.01 -7.26 9.11
N MET A 60 22.96 -7.51 7.81
CA MET A 60 22.51 -6.53 6.82
C MET A 60 21.02 -6.26 6.91
N ALA A 61 20.21 -7.29 7.07
CA ALA A 61 18.76 -7.17 7.19
C ALA A 61 18.30 -6.59 8.54
N GLY A 62 19.20 -6.58 9.55
CA GLY A 62 18.87 -6.16 10.91
C GLY A 62 17.85 -7.06 11.62
N GLN A 63 17.47 -8.17 11.04
CA GLN A 63 16.43 -9.07 11.54
C GLN A 63 16.53 -10.48 10.95
N VAL A 64 15.99 -11.44 11.70
CA VAL A 64 15.70 -12.79 11.22
C VAL A 64 14.50 -12.74 10.28
N GLY A 65 14.56 -13.36 9.10
CA GLY A 65 13.41 -13.42 8.17
C GLY A 65 13.70 -12.95 6.74
N HIS A 66 14.96 -12.65 6.40
CA HIS A 66 15.38 -12.27 5.05
C HIS A 66 15.25 -13.40 4.00
N GLN A 67 14.87 -14.59 4.41
CA GLN A 67 14.66 -15.75 3.50
C GLN A 67 15.87 -16.04 2.61
N GLY A 68 17.08 -15.76 3.08
CA GLY A 68 18.33 -15.96 2.35
C GLY A 68 18.60 -14.94 1.23
N VAL A 69 17.87 -13.81 1.18
CA VAL A 69 18.02 -12.77 0.15
C VAL A 69 18.04 -11.39 0.76
N VAL A 70 19.02 -10.59 0.37
CA VAL A 70 19.16 -9.16 0.69
C VAL A 70 19.56 -8.43 -0.58
N ALA A 71 19.04 -7.24 -0.83
CA ALA A 71 19.50 -6.39 -1.93
C ALA A 71 19.90 -5.00 -1.41
N VAL A 72 20.98 -4.48 -1.97
CA VAL A 72 21.43 -3.11 -1.77
C VAL A 72 20.94 -2.27 -2.94
N THR A 73 20.16 -1.24 -2.63
CA THR A 73 19.46 -0.43 -3.64
C THR A 73 19.52 1.06 -3.32
N SER A 74 19.08 1.89 -4.27
CA SER A 74 18.70 3.28 -3.99
C SER A 74 17.47 3.34 -3.07
N ALA A 75 17.20 4.51 -2.49
CA ALA A 75 15.93 4.78 -1.80
C ALA A 75 14.74 4.63 -2.74
N LYS A 76 13.58 4.27 -2.20
CA LYS A 76 12.30 4.41 -2.92
C LYS A 76 12.06 5.90 -3.20
N GLN A 77 11.83 6.23 -4.45
CA GLN A 77 11.37 7.57 -4.82
C GLN A 77 9.89 7.70 -4.51
N TYR A 78 9.50 8.84 -3.96
CA TYR A 78 8.11 9.20 -3.73
C TYR A 78 7.59 10.00 -4.92
N ASN A 79 6.31 9.85 -5.17
CA ASN A 79 5.59 10.54 -6.23
C ASN A 79 5.00 11.87 -5.70
N ASP A 80 4.60 12.75 -6.59
CA ASP A 80 3.76 13.88 -6.27
C ASP A 80 2.30 13.43 -6.10
N LEU A 81 1.50 14.24 -5.40
CA LEU A 81 0.08 13.96 -5.21
C LEU A 81 -0.67 13.85 -6.55
N ALA A 82 -0.32 14.70 -7.50
CA ALA A 82 -0.89 14.67 -8.86
C ALA A 82 -0.71 13.31 -9.54
N ASP A 83 0.48 12.71 -9.45
CA ASP A 83 0.76 11.39 -10.00
C ASP A 83 -0.18 10.32 -9.42
N VAL A 84 -0.48 10.41 -8.10
CA VAL A 84 -1.38 9.46 -7.42
C VAL A 84 -2.81 9.65 -7.89
N ILE A 85 -3.27 10.88 -8.08
CA ILE A 85 -4.63 11.18 -8.55
C ILE A 85 -4.82 10.73 -10.01
N GLU A 86 -3.83 10.97 -10.86
CA GLU A 86 -3.87 10.67 -12.29
C GLU A 86 -3.67 9.19 -12.63
N ALA A 87 -3.06 8.41 -11.74
CA ALA A 87 -2.74 7.00 -11.93
C ALA A 87 -3.99 6.12 -11.95
N LYS A 88 -4.89 6.28 -12.94
CA LYS A 88 -6.13 5.47 -13.05
C LYS A 88 -5.83 4.00 -13.33
N ARG A 89 -6.31 3.12 -12.44
CA ARG A 89 -6.22 1.65 -12.57
C ARG A 89 -7.57 0.98 -12.87
N GLY A 90 -8.66 1.74 -13.01
CA GLY A 90 -10.00 1.22 -13.25
C GLY A 90 -10.96 2.32 -13.68
N GLN A 91 -12.27 2.01 -13.70
CA GLN A 91 -13.31 2.98 -14.06
C GLN A 91 -13.36 4.15 -13.07
N TYR A 92 -13.17 3.87 -11.77
CA TYR A 92 -13.17 4.83 -10.68
C TYR A 92 -11.83 4.84 -9.97
N SER A 93 -11.33 6.01 -9.66
CA SER A 93 -10.12 6.19 -8.85
C SER A 93 -10.34 5.70 -7.42
N LEU A 94 -9.28 5.16 -6.82
CA LEU A 94 -9.23 4.76 -5.41
C LEU A 94 -7.88 5.19 -4.85
N VAL A 95 -7.88 6.23 -4.05
CA VAL A 95 -6.68 6.73 -3.35
C VAL A 95 -6.79 6.36 -1.87
N ILE A 96 -5.68 6.00 -1.25
CA ILE A 96 -5.62 5.76 0.19
C ILE A 96 -4.84 6.89 0.84
N VAL A 97 -5.41 7.53 1.84
CA VAL A 97 -4.76 8.61 2.60
C VAL A 97 -4.56 8.13 4.03
N LEU A 98 -3.33 8.15 4.51
CA LEU A 98 -2.99 7.72 5.86
C LEU A 98 -2.69 8.94 6.74
N ASP A 99 -3.43 9.08 7.83
CA ASP A 99 -3.30 10.18 8.77
C ASP A 99 -2.63 9.68 10.07
N GLY A 100 -1.30 9.50 10.04
CA GLY A 100 -0.53 9.14 11.25
C GLY A 100 -0.38 7.64 11.50
N VAL A 101 -0.30 6.81 10.46
CA VAL A 101 0.07 5.38 10.59
C VAL A 101 1.59 5.26 10.74
N GLU A 102 2.06 4.97 11.95
CA GLU A 102 3.49 4.97 12.31
C GLU A 102 4.11 3.57 12.32
N ASP A 103 3.33 2.51 12.51
CA ASP A 103 3.86 1.14 12.49
C ASP A 103 4.17 0.68 11.06
N PRO A 104 5.43 0.30 10.76
CA PRO A 104 5.82 -0.20 9.45
C PRO A 104 5.11 -1.50 9.04
N HIS A 105 4.67 -2.33 9.98
CA HIS A 105 3.91 -3.53 9.66
C HIS A 105 2.50 -3.19 9.19
N ASN A 106 1.84 -2.23 9.84
CA ASN A 106 0.53 -1.74 9.42
C ASN A 106 0.60 -1.04 8.06
N LEU A 107 1.59 -0.15 7.85
CA LEU A 107 1.80 0.46 6.54
C LEU A 107 2.02 -0.61 5.46
N GLY A 108 2.87 -1.61 5.71
CA GLY A 108 3.13 -2.69 4.76
C GLY A 108 1.87 -3.51 4.44
N ALA A 109 1.06 -3.84 5.45
CA ALA A 109 -0.20 -4.57 5.26
C ALA A 109 -1.23 -3.76 4.46
N ILE A 110 -1.35 -2.45 4.74
CA ILE A 110 -2.22 -1.53 3.99
C ILE A 110 -1.76 -1.44 2.53
N LEU A 111 -0.47 -1.23 2.27
CA LEU A 111 0.09 -1.20 0.92
C LEU A 111 -0.24 -2.47 0.12
N ARG A 112 -0.08 -3.64 0.75
CA ARG A 112 -0.40 -4.92 0.12
C ARG A 112 -1.88 -5.05 -0.21
N THR A 113 -2.75 -4.66 0.70
CA THR A 113 -4.20 -4.73 0.51
C THR A 113 -4.67 -3.70 -0.52
N ALA A 114 -4.12 -2.49 -0.51
CA ALA A 114 -4.41 -1.43 -1.46
C ALA A 114 -4.03 -1.83 -2.90
N ASP A 115 -2.84 -2.43 -3.09
CA ASP A 115 -2.43 -2.95 -4.40
C ASP A 115 -3.38 -4.06 -4.87
N ALA A 116 -3.72 -5.02 -4.01
CA ALA A 116 -4.66 -6.11 -4.32
C ALA A 116 -6.08 -5.60 -4.62
N ALA A 117 -6.49 -4.49 -4.01
CA ALA A 117 -7.78 -3.83 -4.27
C ALA A 117 -7.78 -2.93 -5.52
N GLY A 118 -6.64 -2.78 -6.19
CA GLY A 118 -6.50 -1.95 -7.38
C GLY A 118 -6.46 -0.44 -7.09
N ALA A 119 -6.00 -0.04 -5.91
CA ALA A 119 -5.83 1.38 -5.58
C ALA A 119 -4.85 2.07 -6.53
N ASN A 120 -5.09 3.34 -6.84
CA ASN A 120 -4.24 4.17 -7.69
C ASN A 120 -2.90 4.48 -7.02
N GLY A 121 -2.93 4.71 -5.70
CA GLY A 121 -1.75 4.98 -4.90
C GLY A 121 -2.11 5.31 -3.46
N ILE A 122 -1.07 5.64 -2.69
CA ILE A 122 -1.18 5.95 -1.27
C ILE A 122 -0.55 7.32 -0.98
N VAL A 123 -1.18 8.06 -0.10
CA VAL A 123 -0.65 9.32 0.43
C VAL A 123 -0.29 9.13 1.90
N ILE A 124 0.93 9.50 2.28
CA ILE A 124 1.43 9.45 3.66
C ILE A 124 1.96 10.82 4.08
N PRO A 125 1.88 11.21 5.35
CA PRO A 125 2.51 12.44 5.81
C PRO A 125 4.03 12.30 5.87
N GLU A 126 4.75 13.41 5.72
CA GLU A 126 6.21 13.45 5.86
C GLU A 126 6.67 13.16 7.29
N ARG A 127 5.86 13.53 8.27
CA ARG A 127 6.13 13.38 9.71
C ARG A 127 5.06 12.51 10.34
N ARG A 128 5.42 11.81 11.43
CA ARG A 128 4.50 10.93 12.17
C ARG A 128 3.88 9.87 11.28
N SER A 129 4.70 9.26 10.43
CA SER A 129 4.32 8.12 9.62
C SER A 129 5.52 7.21 9.37
N ALA A 130 5.24 5.94 9.15
CA ALA A 130 6.25 5.00 8.70
C ALA A 130 6.74 5.40 7.30
N SER A 131 8.07 5.37 7.10
CA SER A 131 8.68 5.51 5.77
C SER A 131 8.81 4.15 5.09
N VAL A 132 8.87 4.11 3.75
CA VAL A 132 9.02 2.88 2.98
C VAL A 132 10.44 2.33 3.12
N THR A 133 10.67 1.65 4.23
CA THR A 133 11.91 0.94 4.58
C THR A 133 11.90 -0.50 4.07
N GLY A 134 13.01 -1.23 4.25
CA GLY A 134 13.06 -2.67 3.98
C GLY A 134 12.00 -3.47 4.76
N THR A 135 11.68 -3.05 5.99
CA THR A 135 10.60 -3.65 6.80
C THR A 135 9.24 -3.48 6.14
N VAL A 136 8.91 -2.27 5.68
CA VAL A 136 7.65 -2.00 4.96
C VAL A 136 7.60 -2.77 3.65
N THR A 137 8.69 -2.78 2.87
CA THR A 137 8.77 -3.55 1.62
C THR A 137 8.57 -5.04 1.88
N LYS A 138 9.12 -5.57 2.98
CA LYS A 138 8.92 -6.96 3.40
C LYS A 138 7.48 -7.23 3.84
N ALA A 139 6.91 -6.38 4.70
CA ALA A 139 5.55 -6.53 5.20
C ALA A 139 4.51 -6.44 4.07
N SER A 140 4.77 -5.58 3.07
CA SER A 140 3.94 -5.45 1.86
C SER A 140 4.14 -6.57 0.84
N ALA A 141 5.05 -7.53 1.08
CA ALA A 141 5.46 -8.57 0.12
C ALA A 141 5.90 -8.00 -1.24
N GLY A 142 6.40 -6.75 -1.26
CA GLY A 142 6.86 -6.05 -2.44
C GLY A 142 5.81 -5.14 -3.11
N ALA A 143 4.55 -5.12 -2.67
CA ALA A 143 3.50 -4.25 -3.23
C ALA A 143 3.89 -2.76 -3.17
N ALA A 144 4.68 -2.35 -2.18
CA ALA A 144 5.24 -1.00 -2.08
C ALA A 144 6.03 -0.56 -3.33
N GLU A 145 6.53 -1.48 -4.14
CA GLU A 145 7.29 -1.15 -5.34
C GLU A 145 6.41 -0.80 -6.54
N HIS A 146 5.16 -1.28 -6.57
CA HIS A 146 4.22 -1.11 -7.67
C HIS A 146 3.24 0.05 -7.46
N LEU A 147 3.01 0.44 -6.21
CA LEU A 147 2.11 1.54 -5.89
C LEU A 147 2.84 2.89 -5.96
N PRO A 148 2.27 3.89 -6.63
CA PRO A 148 2.62 5.30 -6.42
C PRO A 148 2.39 5.67 -4.94
N ILE A 149 3.40 6.28 -4.32
CA ILE A 149 3.32 6.71 -2.92
C ILE A 149 3.72 8.18 -2.86
N ALA A 150 2.78 9.05 -2.53
CA ALA A 150 3.05 10.48 -2.34
C ALA A 150 3.34 10.79 -0.87
N LYS A 151 4.31 11.67 -0.63
CA LYS A 151 4.57 12.28 0.68
C LYS A 151 4.09 13.71 0.70
N VAL A 152 3.28 14.03 1.71
CA VAL A 152 2.70 15.36 1.86
C VAL A 152 2.99 15.95 3.24
N THR A 153 3.06 17.26 3.33
CA THR A 153 3.32 17.96 4.59
C THR A 153 2.06 18.09 5.46
N ASN A 154 0.86 18.09 4.85
CA ASN A 154 -0.39 18.38 5.54
C ASN A 154 -1.56 17.56 4.96
N ILE A 155 -2.02 16.54 5.69
CA ILE A 155 -3.11 15.66 5.28
C ILE A 155 -4.44 16.43 5.12
N ALA A 156 -4.75 17.38 6.01
CA ALA A 156 -6.00 18.12 5.92
C ALA A 156 -6.07 18.96 4.64
N ARG A 157 -4.95 19.56 4.21
CA ARG A 157 -4.85 20.28 2.94
C ARG A 157 -4.94 19.29 1.76
N THR A 158 -4.29 18.14 1.85
CA THR A 158 -4.38 17.09 0.82
C THR A 158 -5.82 16.61 0.61
N VAL A 159 -6.60 16.48 1.68
CA VAL A 159 -8.03 16.16 1.57
C VAL A 159 -8.79 17.23 0.77
N GLU A 160 -8.48 18.52 0.95
CA GLU A 160 -9.07 19.60 0.14
C GLU A 160 -8.63 19.53 -1.33
N GLU A 161 -7.35 19.31 -1.61
CA GLU A 161 -6.82 19.17 -2.97
C GLU A 161 -7.45 17.97 -3.72
N LEU A 162 -7.72 16.86 -3.03
CA LEU A 162 -8.46 15.71 -3.58
C LEU A 162 -9.89 16.11 -3.96
N LYS A 163 -10.59 16.85 -3.10
CA LYS A 163 -11.95 17.34 -3.39
C LYS A 163 -11.99 18.29 -4.58
N GLU A 164 -11.03 19.21 -4.66
CA GLU A 164 -10.86 20.11 -5.82
C GLU A 164 -10.63 19.33 -7.12
N SER A 165 -10.04 18.13 -7.02
CA SER A 165 -9.85 17.20 -8.13
C SER A 165 -11.06 16.27 -8.38
N ASN A 166 -12.23 16.55 -7.79
CA ASN A 166 -13.46 15.74 -7.87
C ASN A 166 -13.32 14.30 -7.32
N VAL A 167 -12.45 14.10 -6.35
CA VAL A 167 -12.30 12.83 -5.62
C VAL A 167 -13.01 12.96 -4.28
N TRP A 168 -14.08 12.18 -4.07
CA TRP A 168 -14.83 12.15 -2.82
C TRP A 168 -13.99 11.57 -1.69
N THR A 169 -13.96 12.23 -0.55
CA THR A 169 -13.13 11.84 0.59
C THR A 169 -13.97 11.17 1.68
N VAL A 170 -13.61 9.93 1.99
CA VAL A 170 -14.31 9.07 2.95
C VAL A 170 -13.39 8.76 4.12
N GLY A 171 -13.64 9.39 5.26
CA GLY A 171 -12.91 9.14 6.51
C GLY A 171 -13.49 7.94 7.25
N LEU A 172 -12.61 7.03 7.71
CA LEU A 172 -13.02 5.93 8.60
C LEU A 172 -12.85 6.36 10.05
N ASP A 173 -13.95 6.46 10.77
CA ASP A 173 -14.00 6.88 12.18
C ASP A 173 -15.07 6.10 12.94
N GLU A 174 -14.82 5.76 14.20
CA GLU A 174 -15.80 5.05 15.04
C GLU A 174 -17.14 5.78 15.21
N ARG A 175 -17.12 7.11 15.07
CA ARG A 175 -18.29 8.00 15.19
C ARG A 175 -18.90 8.35 13.84
N GLY A 176 -18.54 7.61 12.78
CA GLY A 176 -19.13 7.82 11.46
C GLY A 176 -20.66 7.65 11.50
N GLU A 177 -21.38 8.62 10.92
CA GLU A 177 -22.85 8.61 10.88
C GLU A 177 -23.41 7.48 10.02
N LYS A 178 -22.64 7.01 9.05
CA LYS A 178 -22.99 5.93 8.13
C LYS A 178 -22.12 4.70 8.41
N THR A 179 -22.69 3.52 8.20
CA THR A 179 -21.87 2.31 8.15
C THR A 179 -21.10 2.24 6.83
N TYR A 180 -19.90 1.65 6.85
CA TYR A 180 -19.00 1.57 5.71
C TYR A 180 -19.64 0.94 4.46
N ASP A 181 -20.63 0.07 4.63
CA ASP A 181 -21.34 -0.66 3.57
C ASP A 181 -22.59 0.07 3.06
N SER A 182 -23.01 1.15 3.72
CA SER A 182 -24.18 1.95 3.33
C SER A 182 -23.88 3.07 2.33
N LEU A 183 -22.60 3.38 2.10
CA LEU A 183 -22.17 4.39 1.13
C LEU A 183 -22.00 3.75 -0.26
N ASP A 184 -22.42 4.46 -1.32
CA ASP A 184 -22.14 4.04 -2.70
C ASP A 184 -20.72 4.44 -3.12
N TYR A 185 -19.85 3.46 -3.34
CA TYR A 185 -18.46 3.65 -3.76
C TYR A 185 -18.25 3.57 -5.28
N ASN A 186 -19.30 3.61 -6.08
CA ASN A 186 -19.21 3.69 -7.54
C ASN A 186 -18.89 5.12 -8.00
N MET A 187 -17.85 5.70 -7.44
CA MET A 187 -17.34 7.06 -7.65
C MET A 187 -15.83 7.10 -7.46
N ASP A 188 -15.18 8.14 -7.97
CA ASP A 188 -13.78 8.45 -7.65
C ASP A 188 -13.70 8.82 -6.17
N CYS A 189 -12.95 8.06 -5.37
CA CYS A 189 -12.90 8.28 -3.93
C CYS A 189 -11.50 8.09 -3.32
N ALA A 190 -11.29 8.78 -2.20
CA ALA A 190 -10.15 8.60 -1.33
C ALA A 190 -10.60 8.08 0.03
N LEU A 191 -10.09 6.92 0.45
CA LEU A 191 -10.29 6.37 1.79
C LEU A 191 -9.24 6.94 2.73
N VAL A 192 -9.68 7.68 3.75
CA VAL A 192 -8.82 8.34 4.73
C VAL A 192 -8.83 7.54 6.03
N LEU A 193 -7.66 7.06 6.45
CA LEU A 193 -7.47 6.18 7.61
C LEU A 193 -6.59 6.86 8.64
N GLY A 194 -7.02 6.87 9.89
CA GLY A 194 -6.26 7.41 11.01
C GLY A 194 -5.23 6.43 11.58
N GLY A 195 -4.27 6.95 12.35
CA GLY A 195 -3.28 6.15 13.07
C GLY A 195 -3.87 5.43 14.28
N GLU A 196 -3.02 4.55 14.87
CA GLU A 196 -3.40 3.72 16.01
C GLU A 196 -3.70 4.58 17.25
N GLY A 197 -4.80 4.28 17.93
CA GLY A 197 -5.20 4.87 19.22
C GLY A 197 -5.89 6.22 19.13
N LYS A 198 -5.54 7.09 18.18
CA LYS A 198 -6.16 8.43 18.03
C LYS A 198 -7.16 8.51 16.90
N GLY A 199 -7.12 7.56 15.97
CA GLY A 199 -7.91 7.64 14.74
C GLY A 199 -7.51 8.83 13.86
N LEU A 200 -8.46 9.40 13.14
CA LEU A 200 -8.26 10.59 12.32
C LEU A 200 -8.11 11.85 13.19
N HIS A 201 -7.21 12.76 12.81
CA HIS A 201 -7.13 14.08 13.44
C HIS A 201 -8.42 14.88 13.18
N ASP A 202 -8.87 15.67 14.18
CA ASP A 202 -10.16 16.39 14.11
C ASP A 202 -10.30 17.29 12.87
N LEU A 203 -9.22 17.95 12.46
CA LEU A 203 -9.25 18.79 11.26
C LEU A 203 -9.44 17.95 9.99
N VAL A 204 -8.84 16.78 9.92
CA VAL A 204 -8.99 15.85 8.78
C VAL A 204 -10.42 15.31 8.73
N LYS A 205 -10.99 14.90 9.87
CA LYS A 205 -12.40 14.48 9.98
C LYS A 205 -13.35 15.53 9.43
N LYS A 206 -13.18 16.79 9.87
CA LYS A 206 -14.05 17.91 9.45
C LYS A 206 -13.98 18.22 7.95
N LYS A 207 -12.89 17.85 7.29
CA LYS A 207 -12.69 18.12 5.86
C LYS A 207 -13.15 16.97 4.96
N CYS A 208 -13.31 15.76 5.48
CA CYS A 208 -13.86 14.65 4.73
C CYS A 208 -15.32 14.91 4.33
N ASP A 209 -15.72 14.46 3.13
CA ASP A 209 -17.10 14.57 2.65
C ASP A 209 -18.01 13.59 3.39
N PHE A 210 -17.49 12.42 3.73
CA PHE A 210 -18.22 11.38 4.46
C PHE A 210 -17.37 10.86 5.61
N LEU A 211 -18.02 10.55 6.71
CA LEU A 211 -17.45 9.74 7.78
C LEU A 211 -18.23 8.44 7.88
N VAL A 212 -17.52 7.32 7.79
CA VAL A 212 -18.12 5.98 7.88
C VAL A 212 -17.52 5.21 9.05
N SER A 213 -18.30 4.31 9.63
CA SER A 213 -17.88 3.45 10.73
C SER A 213 -18.02 1.97 10.36
N ILE A 214 -17.19 1.13 10.98
CA ILE A 214 -17.36 -0.33 10.95
C ILE A 214 -18.07 -0.71 12.25
N PRO A 215 -19.28 -1.35 12.21
CA PRO A 215 -19.98 -1.75 13.41
C PRO A 215 -19.16 -2.74 14.25
N MET A 216 -18.98 -2.43 15.51
CA MET A 216 -18.27 -3.28 16.46
C MET A 216 -19.28 -4.00 17.36
N LEU A 217 -19.34 -5.34 17.27
CA LEU A 217 -20.28 -6.16 18.03
C LEU A 217 -19.64 -6.79 19.28
N GLY A 218 -18.36 -6.61 19.47
CA GLY A 218 -17.58 -7.15 20.58
C GLY A 218 -17.34 -6.14 21.70
N GLN A 219 -16.50 -6.52 22.67
CA GLN A 219 -16.09 -5.67 23.80
C GLN A 219 -14.98 -4.68 23.41
N VAL A 220 -14.18 -4.99 22.42
CA VAL A 220 -13.10 -4.11 21.94
C VAL A 220 -13.67 -3.11 20.94
N PRO A 221 -13.45 -1.77 21.16
CA PRO A 221 -14.16 -0.74 20.39
C PRO A 221 -13.58 -0.48 19.01
N SER A 222 -12.44 -1.08 18.65
CA SER A 222 -11.76 -0.79 17.37
C SER A 222 -11.08 -2.01 16.77
N LEU A 223 -10.85 -1.97 15.46
CA LEU A 223 -9.98 -2.89 14.73
C LEU A 223 -8.57 -2.31 14.57
N ASN A 224 -7.59 -3.18 14.36
CA ASN A 224 -6.30 -2.77 13.83
C ASN A 224 -6.51 -2.01 12.50
N VAL A 225 -5.77 -0.93 12.28
CA VAL A 225 -5.95 -0.04 11.12
C VAL A 225 -5.80 -0.77 9.77
N SER A 226 -4.88 -1.73 9.67
CA SER A 226 -4.70 -2.50 8.43
C SER A 226 -5.85 -3.48 8.17
N VAL A 227 -6.46 -4.01 9.23
CA VAL A 227 -7.66 -4.85 9.14
C VAL A 227 -8.85 -3.99 8.72
N ALA A 228 -9.07 -2.85 9.38
CA ALA A 228 -10.11 -1.90 9.04
C ALA A 228 -10.01 -1.42 7.58
N ALA A 229 -8.79 -1.10 7.13
CA ALA A 229 -8.51 -0.80 5.73
C ALA A 229 -8.96 -1.94 4.80
N GLY A 230 -8.62 -3.17 5.14
CA GLY A 230 -8.99 -4.35 4.34
C GLY A 230 -10.51 -4.53 4.22
N VAL A 231 -11.24 -4.36 5.31
CA VAL A 231 -12.72 -4.44 5.32
C VAL A 231 -13.34 -3.44 4.36
N VAL A 232 -12.97 -2.15 4.46
CA VAL A 232 -13.56 -1.09 3.61
C VAL A 232 -13.10 -1.20 2.17
N LEU A 233 -11.82 -1.49 1.92
CA LEU A 233 -11.28 -1.65 0.56
C LEU A 233 -11.98 -2.76 -0.20
N TYR A 234 -12.24 -3.91 0.44
CA TYR A 234 -12.91 -5.01 -0.23
C TYR A 234 -14.41 -4.82 -0.36
N GLU A 235 -15.04 -3.99 0.47
CA GLU A 235 -16.40 -3.51 0.22
C GLU A 235 -16.45 -2.62 -1.03
N ILE A 236 -15.51 -1.69 -1.18
CA ILE A 236 -15.38 -0.88 -2.41
C ILE A 236 -15.24 -1.78 -3.64
N VAL A 237 -14.34 -2.78 -3.58
CA VAL A 237 -14.13 -3.74 -4.67
C VAL A 237 -15.42 -4.53 -4.96
N ARG A 238 -16.13 -4.98 -3.93
CA ARG A 238 -17.38 -5.74 -4.07
C ARG A 238 -18.44 -4.93 -4.82
N GLN A 239 -18.65 -3.67 -4.44
CA GLN A 239 -19.65 -2.79 -5.07
C GLN A 239 -19.29 -2.49 -6.53
N ARG A 240 -18.05 -2.13 -6.82
CA ARG A 240 -17.58 -1.81 -8.17
C ARG A 240 -17.70 -3.03 -9.11
N ARG A 241 -17.31 -4.22 -8.66
CA ARG A 241 -17.48 -5.46 -9.43
C ARG A 241 -18.95 -5.84 -9.67
N ALA A 242 -19.82 -5.59 -8.71
CA ALA A 242 -21.27 -5.83 -8.88
C ALA A 242 -21.85 -4.94 -9.97
N ARG A 243 -21.43 -3.67 -10.04
CA ARG A 243 -21.85 -2.72 -11.08
C ARG A 243 -21.33 -3.13 -12.46
N GLU A 244 -20.07 -3.51 -12.58
CA GLU A 244 -19.48 -4.01 -13.85
C GLU A 244 -20.27 -5.19 -14.41
N ARG A 245 -20.53 -6.22 -13.59
CA ARG A 245 -21.32 -7.40 -13.98
C ARG A 245 -22.75 -7.04 -14.42
N SER A 246 -23.36 -6.07 -13.77
CA SER A 246 -24.72 -5.60 -14.14
C SER A 246 -24.71 -4.87 -15.48
N SER A 247 -23.67 -4.11 -15.78
CA SER A 247 -23.47 -3.41 -17.05
C SER A 247 -23.20 -4.38 -18.21
N GLU A 248 -22.40 -5.42 -17.97
CA GLU A 248 -22.11 -6.46 -18.96
C GLU A 248 -23.38 -7.26 -19.33
N LYS A 249 -24.18 -7.65 -18.34
CA LYS A 249 -25.47 -8.35 -18.58
C LYS A 249 -26.42 -7.51 -19.44
N LYS A 250 -26.54 -6.20 -19.18
CA LYS A 250 -27.37 -5.30 -19.98
C LYS A 250 -26.88 -5.18 -21.43
N ARG A 251 -25.58 -5.16 -21.66
CA ARG A 251 -25.00 -5.12 -23.02
C ARG A 251 -25.19 -6.44 -23.77
N SER A 252 -25.15 -7.58 -23.07
CA SER A 252 -25.37 -8.91 -23.67
C SER A 252 -26.84 -9.17 -24.01
N SER A 253 -27.81 -8.61 -23.26
CA SER A 253 -29.24 -8.74 -23.53
C SER A 253 -29.79 -7.74 -24.55
N ALA A 254 -28.98 -6.76 -24.97
CA ALA A 254 -29.33 -5.77 -25.99
C ALA A 254 -28.78 -6.12 -27.40
N LYS A 255 -28.08 -7.24 -27.52
CA LYS A 255 -27.62 -7.84 -28.78
C LYS A 255 -28.48 -9.06 -29.12
#